data_2f69e43f0053f5a332806e4922e0c5e1
#
_entry.id   2f69e43f0053f5a332806e4922e0c5e1
#
_cell.length_a   1.000
_cell.length_b   1.000
_cell.length_c   1.000
_cell.angle_alpha   90.00
_cell.angle_beta   90.00
_cell.angle_gamma   90.00
#
_symmetry.space_group_name_H-M   'P 1'
#
loop_
_entity.id
_entity.type
_entity.pdbx_description
1 polymer ?
#
loop_
_entity_poly.entity_id
_entity_poly.type
_entity_poly.pdbx_seq_one_letter_code
_entity_poly.pdbx_strand_id
1 'polypeptide(L)'
;RSIVDLSEDALLASEKGFIRLQEGMQTLKQLPSSEATSGFDFDAWETKCYAAMNDDFNSPILIAQLFDAVRFINAVKNETATISVEDQDKLSHKMHEFVEDIMGILLDGSENQSAVSTALEGTVSMLIDIRKTARDNKDFATSDRIRDELLALGVQLKDGKDGTGFSL
;
A
#
# COMPACT_ATOMS: atom_id res chain seq x y z
N ARG A 1 0.43 -27.75 11.99
CA ARG A 1 1.37 -26.82 11.35
C ARG A 1 1.64 -27.30 9.93
N SER A 2 1.44 -26.43 8.94
CA SER A 2 1.70 -26.75 7.53
C SER A 2 3.20 -26.60 7.21
N ILE A 3 3.67 -27.38 6.26
CA ILE A 3 5.01 -27.19 5.70
C ILE A 3 5.00 -25.88 4.90
N VAL A 4 6.02 -25.05 5.06
CA VAL A 4 6.20 -23.82 4.28
C VAL A 4 6.67 -24.21 2.88
N ASP A 5 5.92 -23.84 1.87
CA ASP A 5 6.32 -23.93 0.47
C ASP A 5 6.95 -22.60 0.05
N LEU A 6 8.19 -22.66 -0.44
CA LEU A 6 8.96 -21.51 -0.94
C LEU A 6 9.06 -21.50 -2.47
N SER A 7 8.11 -22.15 -3.16
CA SER A 7 8.03 -22.06 -4.62
C SER A 7 7.69 -20.63 -5.05
N GLU A 8 8.07 -20.27 -6.27
CA GLU A 8 7.74 -18.95 -6.86
C GLU A 8 6.24 -18.69 -6.86
N ASP A 9 5.44 -19.71 -7.19
CA ASP A 9 3.97 -19.61 -7.19
C ASP A 9 3.42 -19.33 -5.78
N ALA A 10 3.98 -19.95 -4.73
CA ALA A 10 3.59 -19.72 -3.35
C ALA A 10 3.95 -18.32 -2.87
N LEU A 11 5.11 -17.80 -3.28
CA LEU A 11 5.53 -16.43 -2.97
C LEU A 11 4.63 -15.41 -3.65
N LEU A 12 4.33 -15.58 -4.95
CA LEU A 12 3.40 -14.72 -5.68
C LEU A 12 1.97 -14.76 -5.09
N ALA A 13 1.53 -15.91 -4.61
CA ALA A 13 0.23 -16.01 -3.93
C ALA A 13 0.23 -15.25 -2.60
N SER A 14 1.32 -15.33 -1.84
CA SER A 14 1.50 -14.62 -0.58
C SER A 14 1.57 -13.10 -0.78
N GLU A 15 2.28 -12.64 -1.80
CA GLU A 15 2.35 -11.23 -2.21
C GLU A 15 0.94 -10.68 -2.53
N LYS A 16 0.17 -11.39 -3.37
CA LYS A 16 -1.21 -11.01 -3.66
C LYS A 16 -2.09 -10.95 -2.41
N GLY A 17 -1.87 -11.88 -1.47
CA GLY A 17 -2.53 -11.86 -0.17
C GLY A 17 -2.18 -10.61 0.61
N PHE A 18 -0.89 -10.29 0.73
CA PHE A 18 -0.40 -9.10 1.43
C PHE A 18 -0.99 -7.81 0.85
N ILE A 19 -0.95 -7.64 -0.48
CA ILE A 19 -1.53 -6.47 -1.17
C ILE A 19 -3.03 -6.34 -0.85
N ARG A 20 -3.79 -7.43 -0.88
CA ARG A 20 -5.22 -7.41 -0.54
C ARG A 20 -5.48 -7.01 0.91
N LEU A 21 -4.64 -7.45 1.85
CA LEU A 21 -4.75 -7.07 3.25
C LEU A 21 -4.50 -5.56 3.40
N GLN A 22 -3.45 -5.06 2.78
CA GLN A 22 -3.09 -3.63 2.77
C GLN A 22 -4.23 -2.78 2.16
N GLU A 23 -4.74 -3.16 0.98
CA GLU A 23 -5.87 -2.49 0.34
C GLU A 23 -7.13 -2.51 1.21
N GLY A 24 -7.39 -3.63 1.89
CA GLY A 24 -8.51 -3.78 2.83
C GLY A 24 -8.40 -2.79 3.99
N MET A 25 -7.24 -2.66 4.61
CA MET A 25 -7.01 -1.72 5.72
C MET A 25 -7.06 -0.25 5.25
N GLN A 26 -6.57 0.05 4.06
CA GLN A 26 -6.71 1.39 3.47
C GLN A 26 -8.18 1.71 3.16
N THR A 27 -8.91 0.75 2.60
CA THR A 27 -10.35 0.89 2.32
C THR A 27 -11.13 1.15 3.60
N LEU A 28 -10.85 0.43 4.68
CA LEU A 28 -11.53 0.59 5.99
C LEU A 28 -11.47 2.04 6.50
N LYS A 29 -10.35 2.73 6.31
CA LYS A 29 -10.17 4.14 6.72
C LYS A 29 -11.05 5.12 5.92
N GLN A 30 -11.55 4.71 4.76
CA GLN A 30 -12.30 5.55 3.82
C GLN A 30 -13.77 5.14 3.69
N LEU A 31 -14.20 4.08 4.41
CA LEU A 31 -15.58 3.60 4.33
C LEU A 31 -16.55 4.67 4.86
N PRO A 32 -17.70 4.83 4.20
CA PRO A 32 -18.79 5.58 4.78
C PRO A 32 -19.37 4.79 5.95
N SER A 33 -19.33 5.38 7.13
CA SER A 33 -20.02 4.83 8.32
C SER A 33 -21.48 5.24 8.33
N SER A 34 -22.32 4.41 8.96
CA SER A 34 -23.74 4.68 9.12
C SER A 34 -24.16 4.51 10.58
N GLU A 35 -25.37 4.96 10.92
CA GLU A 35 -25.98 4.66 12.24
C GLU A 35 -26.57 3.24 12.30
N ALA A 36 -26.55 2.50 11.17
CA ALA A 36 -27.07 1.16 11.10
C ALA A 36 -26.16 0.15 11.82
N THR A 37 -26.78 -0.86 12.41
CA THR A 37 -26.06 -1.97 13.05
C THR A 37 -25.24 -2.75 12.03
N SER A 38 -24.00 -3.08 12.37
CA SER A 38 -23.15 -3.90 11.52
C SER A 38 -23.65 -5.34 11.47
N GLY A 39 -23.61 -5.93 10.28
CA GLY A 39 -23.92 -7.35 10.09
C GLY A 39 -22.76 -8.30 10.40
N PHE A 40 -21.68 -7.81 11.00
CA PHE A 40 -20.46 -8.57 11.33
C PHE A 40 -20.36 -8.74 12.85
N ASP A 41 -20.14 -9.97 13.30
CA ASP A 41 -19.96 -10.28 14.72
C ASP A 41 -18.51 -10.03 15.13
N PHE A 42 -18.22 -8.79 15.56
CA PHE A 42 -16.88 -8.34 15.94
C PHE A 42 -16.33 -9.10 17.15
N ASP A 43 -17.17 -9.39 18.15
CA ASP A 43 -16.75 -10.05 19.38
C ASP A 43 -16.35 -11.51 19.09
N ALA A 44 -17.14 -12.20 18.28
CA ALA A 44 -16.80 -13.55 17.85
C ALA A 44 -15.55 -13.57 16.95
N TRP A 45 -15.38 -12.59 16.09
CA TRP A 45 -14.19 -12.47 15.23
C TRP A 45 -12.93 -12.19 16.07
N GLU A 46 -12.97 -11.23 16.97
CA GLU A 46 -11.86 -10.90 17.87
C GLU A 46 -11.47 -12.11 18.74
N THR A 47 -12.45 -12.80 19.29
CA THR A 47 -12.23 -14.05 20.06
C THR A 47 -11.48 -15.10 19.24
N LYS A 48 -11.82 -15.27 17.97
CA LYS A 48 -11.13 -16.22 17.07
C LYS A 48 -9.70 -15.78 16.75
N CYS A 49 -9.45 -14.48 16.60
CA CYS A 49 -8.10 -13.94 16.39
C CYS A 49 -7.20 -14.22 17.60
N TYR A 50 -7.66 -13.92 18.81
CA TYR A 50 -6.90 -14.24 20.03
C TYR A 50 -6.76 -15.74 20.27
N ALA A 51 -7.78 -16.54 19.96
CA ALA A 51 -7.68 -17.99 20.05
C ALA A 51 -6.56 -18.54 19.14
N ALA A 52 -6.43 -18.01 17.92
CA ALA A 52 -5.34 -18.36 17.01
C ALA A 52 -3.96 -17.98 17.59
N MET A 53 -3.83 -16.83 18.21
CA MET A 53 -2.59 -16.41 18.85
C MET A 53 -2.25 -17.25 20.06
N ASN A 54 -3.24 -17.60 20.89
CA ASN A 54 -3.08 -18.45 22.08
C ASN A 54 -2.80 -19.92 21.71
N ASP A 55 -3.08 -20.33 20.49
CA ASP A 55 -2.71 -21.65 19.94
C ASP A 55 -1.30 -21.62 19.32
N ASP A 56 -0.33 -21.31 20.12
CA ASP A 56 1.10 -21.31 19.77
C ASP A 56 1.41 -20.45 18.53
N PHE A 57 0.88 -19.22 18.52
CA PHE A 57 1.05 -18.26 17.42
C PHE A 57 0.65 -18.84 16.06
N ASN A 58 -0.56 -19.37 15.97
CA ASN A 58 -1.08 -19.98 14.74
C ASN A 58 -1.42 -18.88 13.68
N SER A 59 -0.36 -18.28 13.14
CA SER A 59 -0.48 -17.20 12.17
C SER A 59 -1.32 -17.55 10.93
N PRO A 60 -1.30 -18.78 10.37
CA PRO A 60 -2.20 -19.13 9.27
C PRO A 60 -3.68 -18.99 9.62
N ILE A 61 -4.10 -19.38 10.84
CA ILE A 61 -5.47 -19.21 11.30
C ILE A 61 -5.79 -17.74 11.53
N LEU A 62 -4.88 -16.97 12.16
CA LEU A 62 -5.06 -15.53 12.31
C LEU A 62 -5.24 -14.84 10.96
N ILE A 63 -4.37 -15.11 9.99
CA ILE A 63 -4.45 -14.52 8.65
C ILE A 63 -5.80 -14.84 7.99
N ALA A 64 -6.32 -16.05 8.17
CA ALA A 64 -7.65 -16.39 7.67
C ALA A 64 -8.75 -15.52 8.29
N GLN A 65 -8.69 -15.24 9.61
CA GLN A 65 -9.62 -14.32 10.28
C GLN A 65 -9.46 -12.87 9.78
N LEU A 66 -8.24 -12.42 9.52
CA LEU A 66 -8.02 -11.08 8.95
C LEU A 66 -8.65 -10.96 7.55
N PHE A 67 -8.58 -12.01 6.73
CA PHE A 67 -9.29 -12.03 5.44
C PHE A 67 -10.80 -12.10 5.56
N ASP A 68 -11.36 -12.66 6.64
CA ASP A 68 -12.79 -12.56 6.93
C ASP A 68 -13.20 -11.10 7.14
N ALA A 69 -12.39 -10.35 7.89
CA ALA A 69 -12.58 -8.90 8.07
C ALA A 69 -12.44 -8.15 6.73
N VAL A 70 -11.43 -8.45 5.91
CA VAL A 70 -11.27 -7.83 4.59
C VAL A 70 -12.46 -8.11 3.67
N ARG A 71 -13.05 -9.32 3.72
CA ARG A 71 -14.28 -9.64 2.98
C ARG A 71 -15.46 -8.78 3.43
N PHE A 72 -15.61 -8.57 4.74
CA PHE A 72 -16.63 -7.68 5.28
C PHE A 72 -16.41 -6.23 4.86
N ILE A 73 -15.19 -5.71 4.95
CA ILE A 73 -14.82 -4.37 4.49
C ILE A 73 -15.21 -4.16 3.01
N ASN A 74 -14.91 -5.14 2.17
CA ASN A 74 -15.28 -5.09 0.76
C ASN A 74 -16.80 -5.19 0.54
N ALA A 75 -17.54 -5.92 1.38
CA ALA A 75 -19.00 -5.96 1.33
C ALA A 75 -19.59 -4.58 1.68
N VAL A 76 -19.03 -3.88 2.67
CA VAL A 76 -19.45 -2.49 3.00
C VAL A 76 -19.11 -1.54 1.86
N LYS A 77 -17.91 -1.62 1.28
CA LYS A 77 -17.50 -0.83 0.11
C LYS A 77 -18.45 -1.00 -1.07
N ASN A 78 -18.94 -2.22 -1.28
CA ASN A 78 -19.85 -2.56 -2.36
C ASN A 78 -21.34 -2.38 -1.99
N GLU A 79 -21.63 -1.69 -0.88
CA GLU A 79 -22.99 -1.38 -0.39
C GLU A 79 -23.86 -2.63 -0.13
N THR A 80 -23.24 -3.80 0.03
CA THR A 80 -23.93 -5.07 0.37
C THR A 80 -23.97 -5.34 1.87
N ALA A 81 -23.26 -4.54 2.67
CA ALA A 81 -23.26 -4.54 4.13
C ALA A 81 -23.14 -3.11 4.65
N THR A 82 -23.40 -2.94 5.95
CA THR A 82 -23.25 -1.65 6.64
C THR A 82 -22.29 -1.79 7.82
N ILE A 83 -21.63 -0.71 8.19
CA ILE A 83 -20.77 -0.63 9.37
C ILE A 83 -21.11 0.64 10.16
N SER A 84 -21.22 0.51 11.49
CA SER A 84 -21.38 1.67 12.37
C SER A 84 -20.04 2.39 12.58
N VAL A 85 -20.08 3.66 12.99
CA VAL A 85 -18.86 4.42 13.33
C VAL A 85 -18.06 3.70 14.41
N GLU A 86 -18.74 3.22 15.47
CA GLU A 86 -18.10 2.52 16.59
C GLU A 86 -17.41 1.23 16.14
N ASP A 87 -18.09 0.44 15.30
CA ASP A 87 -17.55 -0.83 14.80
C ASP A 87 -16.41 -0.61 13.80
N GLN A 88 -16.47 0.46 13.00
CA GLN A 88 -15.37 0.84 12.10
C GLN A 88 -14.11 1.18 12.89
N ASP A 89 -14.24 1.96 13.95
CA ASP A 89 -13.11 2.32 14.82
C ASP A 89 -12.56 1.09 15.54
N LYS A 90 -13.41 0.21 16.08
CA LYS A 90 -13.00 -1.05 16.70
C LYS A 90 -12.25 -1.94 15.72
N LEU A 91 -12.83 -2.13 14.51
CA LEU A 91 -12.21 -2.97 13.48
C LEU A 91 -10.87 -2.39 13.05
N SER A 92 -10.77 -1.08 12.83
CA SER A 92 -9.54 -0.41 12.44
C SER A 92 -8.44 -0.61 13.50
N HIS A 93 -8.78 -0.41 14.77
CA HIS A 93 -7.84 -0.60 15.87
C HIS A 93 -7.36 -2.06 15.98
N LYS A 94 -8.27 -3.03 15.91
CA LYS A 94 -7.93 -4.45 16.02
C LYS A 94 -7.18 -4.99 14.81
N MET A 95 -7.50 -4.54 13.61
CA MET A 95 -6.72 -4.88 12.41
C MET A 95 -5.28 -4.36 12.53
N HIS A 96 -5.10 -3.13 13.00
CA HIS A 96 -3.76 -2.58 13.26
C HIS A 96 -3.02 -3.38 14.33
N GLU A 97 -3.65 -3.65 15.49
CA GLU A 97 -3.08 -4.44 16.57
C GLU A 97 -2.59 -5.82 16.08
N PHE A 98 -3.44 -6.58 15.37
CA PHE A 98 -3.04 -7.91 14.91
C PHE A 98 -1.99 -7.88 13.80
N VAL A 99 -2.07 -6.95 12.87
CA VAL A 99 -1.18 -6.92 11.70
C VAL A 99 0.15 -6.26 12.04
N GLU A 100 0.13 -5.08 12.66
CA GLU A 100 1.35 -4.30 12.87
C GLU A 100 1.99 -4.61 14.23
N ASP A 101 1.22 -4.59 15.32
CA ASP A 101 1.79 -4.74 16.67
C ASP A 101 2.13 -6.20 17.00
N ILE A 102 1.28 -7.16 16.61
CA ILE A 102 1.46 -8.59 16.95
C ILE A 102 2.27 -9.32 15.88
N MET A 103 1.90 -9.21 14.60
CA MET A 103 2.63 -9.89 13.52
C MET A 103 3.85 -9.11 13.02
N GLY A 104 3.99 -7.83 13.35
CA GLY A 104 5.10 -6.99 12.90
C GLY A 104 5.10 -6.70 11.41
N ILE A 105 3.94 -6.81 10.76
CA ILE A 105 3.82 -6.55 9.32
C ILE A 105 3.55 -5.05 9.14
N LEU A 106 4.58 -4.32 8.74
CA LEU A 106 4.44 -2.90 8.45
C LEU A 106 3.73 -2.72 7.10
N LEU A 107 2.58 -2.06 7.14
CA LEU A 107 1.78 -1.74 5.96
C LEU A 107 2.10 -0.35 5.39
N ASP A 108 3.29 0.16 5.68
CA ASP A 108 3.71 1.42 5.07
C ASP A 108 3.71 1.24 3.55
N GLY A 109 3.21 2.25 2.87
CA GLY A 109 3.09 2.29 1.41
C GLY A 109 4.41 2.24 0.64
N SER A 110 5.39 1.43 1.11
CA SER A 110 6.68 1.24 0.46
C SER A 110 6.54 0.71 -0.97
N GLU A 111 5.50 -0.10 -1.27
CA GLU A 111 5.25 -0.55 -2.63
C GLU A 111 4.64 0.55 -3.51
N ASN A 112 3.71 1.36 -2.98
CA ASN A 112 3.28 2.58 -3.66
C ASN A 112 4.41 3.58 -3.78
N GLN A 113 5.32 3.67 -2.79
CA GLN A 113 6.52 4.49 -2.91
C GLN A 113 7.48 3.94 -3.96
N SER A 114 7.66 2.62 -4.08
CA SER A 114 8.53 2.04 -5.11
C SER A 114 7.94 2.23 -6.52
N ALA A 115 6.64 2.01 -6.70
CA ALA A 115 5.96 2.26 -7.98
C ALA A 115 5.95 3.75 -8.34
N VAL A 116 5.69 4.64 -7.37
CA VAL A 116 5.76 6.09 -7.53
C VAL A 116 7.21 6.53 -7.80
N SER A 117 8.19 5.97 -7.09
CA SER A 117 9.62 6.24 -7.33
C SER A 117 10.03 5.82 -8.74
N THR A 118 9.68 4.61 -9.18
CA THR A 118 9.97 4.12 -10.53
C THR A 118 9.29 4.97 -11.61
N ALA A 119 8.03 5.36 -11.40
CA ALA A 119 7.31 6.24 -12.32
C ALA A 119 7.93 7.66 -12.35
N LEU A 120 8.34 8.18 -11.18
CA LEU A 120 9.02 9.47 -11.08
C LEU A 120 10.38 9.42 -11.79
N GLU A 121 11.20 8.39 -11.52
CA GLU A 121 12.50 8.18 -12.18
C GLU A 121 12.35 8.09 -13.69
N GLY A 122 11.39 7.33 -14.19
CA GLY A 122 11.09 7.23 -15.61
C GLY A 122 10.65 8.56 -16.24
N THR A 123 9.80 9.30 -15.51
CA THR A 123 9.33 10.62 -15.97
C THR A 123 10.46 11.65 -16.02
N VAL A 124 11.29 11.70 -14.98
CA VAL A 124 12.47 12.61 -14.94
C VAL A 124 13.47 12.23 -16.03
N SER A 125 13.73 10.95 -16.25
CA SER A 125 14.62 10.48 -17.33
C SER A 125 14.12 10.91 -18.71
N MET A 126 12.81 10.79 -18.96
CA MET A 126 12.20 11.28 -20.22
C MET A 126 12.39 12.80 -20.38
N LEU A 127 12.22 13.59 -19.31
CA LEU A 127 12.42 15.05 -19.36
C LEU A 127 13.89 15.41 -19.59
N ILE A 128 14.83 14.62 -19.05
CA ILE A 128 16.28 14.77 -19.31
C ILE A 128 16.58 14.56 -20.80
N ASP A 129 15.99 13.54 -21.42
CA ASP A 129 16.16 13.26 -22.86
C ASP A 129 15.58 14.36 -23.73
N ILE A 130 14.40 14.89 -23.39
CA ILE A 130 13.79 16.04 -24.07
C ILE A 130 14.69 17.28 -23.93
N ARG A 131 15.20 17.55 -22.73
CA ARG A 131 16.16 18.65 -22.46
C ARG A 131 17.41 18.52 -23.31
N LYS A 132 17.97 17.31 -23.40
CA LYS A 132 19.15 17.02 -24.24
C LYS A 132 18.86 17.32 -25.71
N THR A 133 17.76 16.82 -26.22
CA THR A 133 17.32 17.08 -27.61
C THR A 133 17.14 18.59 -27.88
N ALA A 134 16.56 19.34 -26.95
CA ALA A 134 16.43 20.78 -27.04
C ALA A 134 17.80 21.47 -27.15
N ARG A 135 18.77 21.07 -26.32
CA ARG A 135 20.16 21.60 -26.38
C ARG A 135 20.85 21.29 -27.70
N ASP A 136 20.70 20.07 -28.21
CA ASP A 136 21.27 19.64 -29.49
C ASP A 136 20.70 20.48 -30.64
N ASN A 137 19.42 20.86 -30.56
CA ASN A 137 18.73 21.75 -31.50
C ASN A 137 18.98 23.24 -31.21
N LYS A 138 19.85 23.61 -30.25
CA LYS A 138 20.13 24.97 -29.80
C LYS A 138 18.90 25.71 -29.24
N ASP A 139 17.86 24.99 -28.84
CA ASP A 139 16.70 25.52 -28.13
C ASP A 139 17.00 25.58 -26.62
N PHE A 140 17.80 26.58 -26.25
CA PHE A 140 18.20 26.79 -24.88
C PHE A 140 17.04 27.22 -23.99
N ALA A 141 16.04 27.92 -24.57
CA ALA A 141 14.87 28.36 -23.81
C ALA A 141 14.07 27.16 -23.25
N THR A 142 13.79 26.16 -24.07
CA THR A 142 13.12 24.92 -23.62
C THR A 142 13.99 24.14 -22.65
N SER A 143 15.30 24.04 -22.89
CA SER A 143 16.24 23.35 -22.00
C SER A 143 16.29 23.98 -20.61
N ASP A 144 16.34 25.31 -20.50
CA ASP A 144 16.39 26.02 -19.23
C ASP A 144 15.06 25.96 -18.50
N ARG A 145 13.95 26.07 -19.22
CA ARG A 145 12.61 25.93 -18.67
C ARG A 145 12.41 24.55 -18.00
N ILE A 146 12.81 23.45 -18.65
CA ILE A 146 12.71 22.11 -18.06
C ILE A 146 13.52 22.01 -16.75
N ARG A 147 14.74 22.56 -16.73
CA ARG A 147 15.58 22.56 -15.54
C ARG A 147 14.93 23.34 -14.39
N ASP A 148 14.42 24.53 -14.68
CA ASP A 148 13.88 25.43 -13.67
C ASP A 148 12.54 24.91 -13.12
N GLU A 149 11.69 24.31 -13.96
CA GLU A 149 10.45 23.67 -13.52
C GLU A 149 10.74 22.42 -12.65
N LEU A 150 11.71 21.59 -13.03
CA LEU A 150 12.13 20.44 -12.20
C LEU A 150 12.69 20.89 -10.85
N LEU A 151 13.52 21.96 -10.84
CA LEU A 151 14.07 22.53 -9.60
C LEU A 151 12.94 23.06 -8.70
N ALA A 152 11.92 23.69 -9.26
CA ALA A 152 10.77 24.18 -8.50
C ALA A 152 9.96 23.03 -7.86
N LEU A 153 10.00 21.83 -8.44
CA LEU A 153 9.42 20.60 -7.89
C LEU A 153 10.34 19.85 -6.93
N GLY A 154 11.53 20.39 -6.63
CA GLY A 154 12.51 19.76 -5.73
C GLY A 154 13.47 18.78 -6.43
N VAL A 155 13.39 18.64 -7.75
CA VAL A 155 14.27 17.75 -8.53
C VAL A 155 15.47 18.53 -9.06
N GLN A 156 16.65 18.26 -8.51
CA GLN A 156 17.89 18.93 -8.94
C GLN A 156 18.63 18.11 -9.99
N LEU A 157 18.80 18.65 -11.21
CA LEU A 157 19.61 18.02 -12.25
C LEU A 157 21.10 18.23 -12.03
N LYS A 158 21.90 17.17 -12.23
CA LYS A 158 23.37 17.19 -12.14
C LYS A 158 23.95 16.73 -13.48
N ASP A 159 24.57 17.67 -14.20
CA ASP A 159 25.27 17.37 -15.45
C ASP A 159 26.66 16.78 -15.14
N GLY A 160 26.93 15.55 -15.58
CA GLY A 160 28.19 14.82 -15.43
C GLY A 160 28.81 14.45 -16.77
N LYS A 161 30.04 13.90 -16.74
CA LYS A 161 30.74 13.44 -17.95
C LYS A 161 30.03 12.27 -18.64
N ASP A 162 29.34 11.45 -17.86
CA ASP A 162 28.64 10.24 -18.32
C ASP A 162 27.16 10.48 -18.61
N GLY A 163 26.67 11.70 -18.46
CA GLY A 163 25.27 12.09 -18.68
C GLY A 163 24.71 13.01 -17.60
N THR A 164 23.41 13.33 -17.69
CA THR A 164 22.69 14.12 -16.69
C THR A 164 22.00 13.18 -15.72
N GLY A 165 22.35 13.25 -14.45
CA GLY A 165 21.64 12.59 -13.34
C GLY A 165 20.72 13.57 -12.60
N PHE A 166 19.97 13.07 -11.61
CA PHE A 166 19.16 13.94 -10.74
C PHE A 166 19.23 13.50 -9.26
N SER A 167 18.80 14.39 -8.37
CA SER A 167 18.59 14.12 -6.94
C SER A 167 17.34 14.87 -6.48
N LEU A 168 16.65 14.30 -5.48
CA LEU A 168 15.50 14.89 -4.76
C LEU A 168 15.98 15.58 -3.50
#